data_c8a66a35a5eeb6c201a7e63a4789fab0
#
_entry.id   c8a66a35a5eeb6c201a7e63a4789fab0
#
_cell.length_a   1.000
_cell.length_b   1.000
_cell.length_c   1.000
_cell.angle_alpha   90.00
_cell.angle_beta   90.00
_cell.angle_gamma   90.00
#
_symmetry.space_group_name_H-M   'P 1'
#
loop_
_entity.id
_entity.type
_entity.pdbx_description
1 polymer ?
#
loop_
_entity_poly.entity_id
_entity_poly.type
_entity_poly.pdbx_seq_one_letter_code
_entity_poly.pdbx_strand_id
1 'polypeptide(L)'
;MRIEGSESVQSSLIAKVLDMSPFIPAAERILRARKLIQQARKLPPPADGGRSDFSYIAQVKDLLRQARDLVKFIPLTPSATAEMKEDVKRIYQEIDQANQDILH
;
A
#
# COMPACT_ATOMS: atom_id res chain seq x y z
N MET A 1 27.64 0.47 25.26
CA MET A 1 26.60 -0.01 25.24
C MET A 1 25.45 0.82 25.15
N ARG A 2 25.13 1.67 25.93
CA ARG A 2 23.99 2.46 25.80
C ARG A 2 24.05 3.38 24.63
N ILE A 3 25.17 3.62 24.09
CA ILE A 3 25.32 4.46 22.93
C ILE A 3 24.63 3.86 21.72
N GLU A 4 24.67 2.55 21.62
CA GLU A 4 23.99 1.89 20.52
C GLU A 4 22.50 2.10 20.58
N GLY A 5 21.94 2.04 21.76
CA GLY A 5 20.53 2.30 21.91
C GLY A 5 20.17 3.70 21.49
N SER A 6 21.02 4.67 21.83
CA SER A 6 20.79 6.04 21.44
C SER A 6 20.80 6.20 19.94
N GLU A 7 21.71 5.55 19.27
CA GLU A 7 21.77 5.63 17.82
C GLU A 7 20.52 5.05 17.19
N SER A 8 20.04 3.94 17.71
CA SER A 8 18.82 3.36 17.19
C SER A 8 17.65 4.30 17.35
N VAL A 9 17.58 4.96 18.51
CA VAL A 9 16.52 5.92 18.75
C VAL A 9 16.59 7.07 17.76
N GLN A 10 17.78 7.56 17.50
CA GLN A 10 17.93 8.64 16.55
C GLN A 10 17.49 8.23 15.16
N SER A 11 17.83 7.03 14.75
CA SER A 11 17.41 6.52 13.45
C SER A 11 15.91 6.48 13.36
N SER A 12 15.25 6.04 14.42
CA SER A 12 13.79 6.00 14.44
C SER A 12 13.19 7.39 14.31
N LEU A 13 13.78 8.37 14.99
CA LEU A 13 13.28 9.74 14.91
C LEU A 13 13.42 10.29 13.51
N ILE A 14 14.54 10.02 12.86
CA ILE A 14 14.74 10.47 11.49
C ILE A 14 13.71 9.85 10.57
N ALA A 15 13.44 8.57 10.75
CA ALA A 15 12.44 7.89 9.93
C ALA A 15 11.07 8.51 10.14
N LYS A 16 10.73 8.86 11.37
CA LYS A 16 9.44 9.48 11.64
C LYS A 16 9.34 10.85 11.01
N VAL A 17 10.41 11.61 11.04
CA VAL A 17 10.41 12.93 10.41
C VAL A 17 10.18 12.79 8.91
N LEU A 18 10.81 11.81 8.29
CA LEU A 18 10.61 11.57 6.87
C LEU A 18 9.18 11.12 6.59
N ASP A 19 8.59 10.33 7.47
CA ASP A 19 7.21 9.88 7.30
C ASP A 19 6.24 11.04 7.39
N MET A 20 6.54 12.04 8.18
CA MET A 20 5.67 13.19 8.32
C MET A 20 5.83 14.15 7.15
N SER A 21 6.86 14.00 6.38
CA SER A 21 7.07 14.79 5.19
C SER A 21 6.04 14.40 4.14
N PRO A 22 5.62 15.33 3.27
CA PRO A 22 4.74 14.95 2.16
C PRO A 22 5.42 14.04 1.16
N PHE A 23 6.74 13.93 1.25
CA PHE A 23 7.50 13.09 0.32
C PHE A 23 7.70 11.71 0.90
N ILE A 24 7.24 10.69 0.20
CA ILE A 24 7.45 9.30 0.56
C ILE A 24 8.20 8.65 -0.60
N PRO A 25 9.32 7.96 -0.34
CA PRO A 25 10.07 7.32 -1.43
C PRO A 25 9.22 6.31 -2.19
N ALA A 26 9.50 6.17 -3.48
CA ALA A 26 8.74 5.28 -4.34
C ALA A 26 8.76 3.84 -3.83
N ALA A 27 9.92 3.37 -3.36
CA ALA A 27 10.01 2.00 -2.86
C ALA A 27 9.06 1.78 -1.68
N GLU A 28 8.95 2.78 -0.80
CA GLU A 28 8.06 2.68 0.34
C GLU A 28 6.60 2.69 -0.09
N ARG A 29 6.27 3.49 -1.10
CA ARG A 29 4.90 3.52 -1.63
C ARG A 29 4.52 2.17 -2.21
N ILE A 30 5.44 1.52 -2.90
CA ILE A 30 5.20 0.20 -3.47
C ILE A 30 4.91 -0.80 -2.35
N LEU A 31 5.72 -0.78 -1.29
CA LEU A 31 5.49 -1.69 -0.17
C LEU A 31 4.15 -1.44 0.50
N ARG A 32 3.80 -0.19 0.71
CA ARG A 32 2.53 0.15 1.34
C ARG A 32 1.34 -0.27 0.49
N ALA A 33 1.47 -0.09 -0.83
CA ALA A 33 0.41 -0.51 -1.74
C ALA A 33 0.18 -2.01 -1.66
N ARG A 34 1.25 -2.80 -1.62
CA ARG A 34 1.12 -4.24 -1.52
C ARG A 34 0.49 -4.68 -0.20
N LYS A 35 0.83 -3.99 0.89
CA LYS A 35 0.21 -4.26 2.18
C LYS A 35 -1.29 -3.98 2.15
N LEU A 36 -1.69 -2.90 1.50
CA LEU A 36 -3.10 -2.56 1.40
C LEU A 36 -3.86 -3.62 0.60
N ILE A 37 -3.26 -4.12 -0.47
CA ILE A 37 -3.88 -5.19 -1.25
C ILE A 37 -4.05 -6.44 -0.39
N GLN A 38 -3.03 -6.77 0.41
CA GLN A 38 -3.12 -7.92 1.30
C GLN A 38 -4.19 -7.72 2.35
N GLN A 39 -4.31 -6.51 2.89
CA GLN A 39 -5.37 -6.21 3.84
C GLN A 39 -6.74 -6.40 3.23
N ALA A 40 -6.92 -5.97 1.98
CA ALA A 40 -8.20 -6.16 1.30
C ALA A 40 -8.53 -7.64 1.16
N ARG A 41 -7.53 -8.45 0.81
CA ARG A 41 -7.76 -9.88 0.65
C ARG A 41 -8.03 -10.60 1.97
N LYS A 42 -7.52 -10.05 3.07
CA LYS A 42 -7.68 -10.68 4.38
C LYS A 42 -8.91 -10.20 5.13
N LEU A 43 -9.63 -9.22 4.61
CA LEU A 43 -10.86 -8.79 5.26
C LEU A 43 -11.85 -9.96 5.27
N PRO A 44 -12.39 -10.30 6.44
CA PRO A 44 -13.37 -11.38 6.49
C PRO A 44 -14.69 -10.91 5.88
N PRO A 45 -15.29 -11.70 4.99
CA PRO A 45 -16.59 -11.32 4.47
C PRO A 45 -17.65 -11.41 5.57
N PRO A 46 -18.67 -10.55 5.52
CA PRO A 46 -19.72 -10.59 6.53
C PRO A 46 -20.46 -11.92 6.49
N ALA A 47 -20.90 -12.37 7.66
CA ALA A 47 -21.58 -13.65 7.74
C ALA A 47 -22.91 -13.62 7.01
N ASP A 48 -23.62 -12.48 7.06
CA ASP A 48 -24.94 -12.40 6.47
C ASP A 48 -24.96 -11.89 5.06
N GLY A 49 -24.49 -10.87 4.69
CA GLY A 49 -24.56 -10.31 3.36
C GLY A 49 -23.53 -10.84 2.39
N GLY A 50 -22.46 -11.41 2.92
CA GLY A 50 -21.38 -11.87 2.10
C GLY A 50 -20.86 -10.74 1.21
N ARG A 51 -20.69 -11.05 -0.06
CA ARG A 51 -20.16 -10.08 -1.01
C ARG A 51 -21.15 -8.98 -1.37
N SER A 52 -22.40 -9.12 -0.93
CA SER A 52 -23.42 -8.11 -1.21
C SER A 52 -23.45 -7.01 -0.16
N ASP A 53 -22.72 -7.15 0.93
CA ASP A 53 -22.71 -6.16 2.00
C ASP A 53 -22.00 -4.91 1.53
N PHE A 54 -22.70 -3.77 1.55
CA PHE A 54 -22.14 -2.52 1.06
C PHE A 54 -20.96 -2.04 1.88
N SER A 55 -20.98 -2.25 3.19
CA SER A 55 -19.86 -1.85 4.03
C SER A 55 -18.61 -2.65 3.68
N TYR A 56 -18.77 -3.94 3.48
CA TYR A 56 -17.65 -4.78 3.10
C TYR A 56 -17.09 -4.37 1.75
N ILE A 57 -17.98 -4.17 0.78
CA ILE A 57 -17.55 -3.75 -0.56
C ILE A 57 -16.83 -2.42 -0.50
N ALA A 58 -17.36 -1.47 0.27
CA ALA A 58 -16.74 -0.16 0.40
C ALA A 58 -15.35 -0.26 1.02
N GLN A 59 -15.17 -1.10 2.03
CA GLN A 59 -13.88 -1.26 2.66
C GLN A 59 -12.86 -1.86 1.68
N VAL A 60 -13.26 -2.89 0.95
CA VAL A 60 -12.35 -3.51 -0.02
C VAL A 60 -11.97 -2.50 -1.10
N LYS A 61 -12.95 -1.80 -1.65
CA LYS A 61 -12.68 -0.82 -2.70
C LYS A 61 -11.81 0.31 -2.21
N ASP A 62 -12.02 0.75 -0.97
CA ASP A 62 -11.21 1.83 -0.41
C ASP A 62 -9.76 1.42 -0.25
N LEU A 63 -9.51 0.21 0.25
CA LEU A 63 -8.15 -0.28 0.40
C LEU A 63 -7.45 -0.39 -0.95
N LEU A 64 -8.15 -0.91 -1.96
CA LEU A 64 -7.58 -1.05 -3.29
C LEU A 64 -7.33 0.31 -3.94
N ARG A 65 -8.23 1.27 -3.69
CA ARG A 65 -8.04 2.63 -4.20
C ARG A 65 -6.83 3.30 -3.56
N GLN A 66 -6.67 3.11 -2.24
CA GLN A 66 -5.50 3.66 -1.55
C GLN A 66 -4.21 3.08 -2.12
N ALA A 67 -4.21 1.78 -2.41
CA ALA A 67 -3.03 1.16 -3.00
C ALA A 67 -2.71 1.78 -4.35
N ARG A 68 -3.72 1.99 -5.18
CA ARG A 68 -3.53 2.61 -6.49
C ARG A 68 -3.01 4.03 -6.35
N ASP A 69 -3.60 4.80 -5.44
CA ASP A 69 -3.20 6.20 -5.27
C ASP A 69 -1.76 6.34 -4.83
N LEU A 70 -1.26 5.38 -4.04
CA LEU A 70 0.12 5.43 -3.59
C LEU A 70 1.11 5.32 -4.73
N VAL A 71 0.78 4.58 -5.79
CA VAL A 71 1.75 4.27 -6.83
C VAL A 71 1.46 4.92 -8.17
N LYS A 72 0.33 5.61 -8.31
CA LYS A 72 -0.11 6.05 -9.64
C LYS A 72 0.83 7.08 -10.28
N PHE A 73 1.55 7.85 -9.48
CA PHE A 73 2.46 8.86 -10.01
C PHE A 73 3.89 8.38 -10.14
N ILE A 74 4.21 7.18 -9.64
CA ILE A 74 5.58 6.68 -9.69
C ILE A 74 6.11 6.61 -11.11
N PRO A 75 5.37 6.06 -12.09
CA PRO A 75 5.90 5.99 -13.46
C PRO A 75 6.20 7.34 -14.10
N LEU A 76 5.59 8.41 -13.56
CA LEU A 76 5.79 9.75 -14.08
C LEU A 76 6.95 10.46 -13.43
N THR A 77 7.54 9.86 -12.38
CA THR A 77 8.64 10.45 -11.65
C THR A 77 9.94 10.22 -12.41
N PRO A 78 10.75 11.26 -12.65
CA PRO A 78 11.98 11.07 -13.42
C PRO A 78 12.97 10.10 -12.79
N SER A 79 12.95 9.99 -11.46
CA SER A 79 13.88 9.11 -10.74
C SER A 79 13.39 7.67 -10.65
N ALA A 80 12.22 7.36 -11.18
CA ALA A 80 11.70 6.00 -11.12
C ALA A 80 12.51 5.08 -12.03
N THR A 81 12.92 3.94 -11.48
CA THR A 81 13.66 2.96 -12.26
C THR A 81 12.71 2.12 -13.10
N ALA A 82 13.27 1.40 -14.08
CA ALA A 82 12.47 0.49 -14.89
C ALA A 82 11.83 -0.57 -14.01
N GLU A 83 12.56 -1.04 -13.01
CA GLU A 83 12.05 -2.04 -12.08
C GLU A 83 10.85 -1.51 -11.29
N MET A 84 10.94 -0.28 -10.84
CA MET A 84 9.81 0.33 -10.13
C MET A 84 8.59 0.46 -11.01
N LYS A 85 8.79 0.81 -12.27
CA LYS A 85 7.67 0.92 -13.20
C LYS A 85 7.00 -0.42 -13.43
N GLU A 86 7.81 -1.49 -13.50
CA GLU A 86 7.25 -2.84 -13.61
C GLU A 86 6.50 -3.24 -12.36
N ASP A 87 7.01 -2.87 -11.19
CA ASP A 87 6.31 -3.13 -9.93
C ASP A 87 4.96 -2.47 -9.90
N VAL A 88 4.87 -1.24 -10.39
CA VAL A 88 3.59 -0.52 -10.44
C VAL A 88 2.61 -1.24 -11.35
N LYS A 89 3.07 -1.73 -12.49
CA LYS A 89 2.20 -2.50 -13.38
C LYS A 89 1.67 -3.75 -12.69
N ARG A 90 2.52 -4.44 -11.96
CA ARG A 90 2.09 -5.63 -11.23
C ARG A 90 1.09 -5.27 -10.15
N ILE A 91 1.30 -4.14 -9.48
CA ILE A 91 0.36 -3.71 -8.46
C ILE A 91 -1.01 -3.43 -9.07
N TYR A 92 -1.07 -2.79 -10.22
CA TYR A 92 -2.34 -2.57 -10.90
C TYR A 92 -3.02 -3.90 -11.25
N GLN A 93 -2.23 -4.87 -11.72
CA GLN A 93 -2.77 -6.19 -12.03
C GLN A 93 -3.28 -6.87 -10.77
N GLU A 94 -2.54 -6.75 -9.67
CA GLU A 94 -2.95 -7.33 -8.40
C GLU A 94 -4.22 -6.69 -7.86
N ILE A 95 -4.36 -5.38 -8.05
CA ILE A 95 -5.57 -4.67 -7.65
C ILE A 95 -6.77 -5.17 -8.46
N ASP A 96 -6.61 -5.27 -9.76
CA ASP A 96 -7.69 -5.77 -10.62
C ASP A 96 -8.03 -7.21 -10.26
N GLN A 97 -7.04 -8.04 -10.03
CA GLN A 97 -7.27 -9.43 -9.68
C GLN A 97 -7.98 -9.53 -8.33
N ALA A 98 -7.54 -8.74 -7.35
CA ALA A 98 -8.19 -8.75 -6.05
C ALA A 98 -9.65 -8.31 -6.17
N ASN A 99 -9.90 -7.29 -6.98
CA ASN A 99 -11.26 -6.83 -7.18
C ASN A 99 -12.14 -7.94 -7.75
N GLN A 100 -11.63 -8.65 -8.73
CA GLN A 100 -12.38 -9.77 -9.31
C GLN A 100 -12.55 -10.91 -8.33
N ASP A 101 -11.50 -11.26 -7.62
CA ASP A 101 -11.55 -12.40 -6.70
C ASP A 101 -12.47 -12.15 -5.51
N ILE A 102 -12.49 -10.90 -5.02
CA ILE A 102 -13.23 -10.58 -3.81
C ILE A 102 -14.65 -10.15 -4.11
N LEU A 103 -14.84 -9.33 -5.13
CA LEU A 103 -16.12 -8.67 -5.38
C LEU A 103 -16.93 -9.26 -6.53
N HIS A 104 -16.40 -10.27 -7.20
CA HIS A 104 -17.12 -10.90 -8.31
C HIS A 104 -17.21 -12.44 -8.19
#